data_5cad65fff2c22486926cdb8f0d21f8a3
#
_entry.id   5cad65fff2c22486926cdb8f0d21f8a3
#
_cell.length_a   1.000
_cell.length_b   1.000
_cell.length_c   1.000
_cell.angle_alpha   90.00
_cell.angle_beta   90.00
_cell.angle_gamma   90.00
#
_symmetry.space_group_name_H-M   'P 1'
#
loop_
_entity.id
_entity.type
_entity.pdbx_description
1 polymer ?
#
loop_
_entity_poly.entity_id
_entity_poly.type
_entity_poly.pdbx_seq_one_letter_code
_entity_poly.pdbx_strand_id
1 'polypeptide(L)'
;MERIGYSVLKKLCSTSVEEMNKAFNLIFEKYRYLVYYVSFDILKSEDEAKDIVNETFLKMYERRRDFMSESKLKYFLLVTAKNLSINRYNQIKNHLAYSDDIDGKYDEESVSIYLEKFKDVLDEEEYKFLVLHLIYGFTFREIAKANNLTTSQVSSKYQRGIKKLRDYYGGK
;
A
#
# COMPACT_ATOMS: atom_id res chain seq x y z
N MET A 1 -8.88 -15.14 0.76
CA MET A 1 -7.64 -14.75 1.47
C MET A 1 -7.92 -14.80 2.96
N GLU A 2 -7.24 -15.64 3.70
CA GLU A 2 -7.54 -15.93 5.11
C GLU A 2 -7.30 -14.68 5.99
N ARG A 3 -8.20 -14.47 6.96
CA ARG A 3 -8.14 -13.31 7.85
C ARG A 3 -7.07 -13.52 8.91
N ILE A 4 -6.20 -12.53 9.16
CA ILE A 4 -5.26 -12.57 10.29
C ILE A 4 -6.05 -12.40 11.59
N GLY A 5 -6.35 -13.51 12.25
CA GLY A 5 -7.05 -13.51 13.53
C GLY A 5 -6.20 -12.93 14.67
N TYR A 6 -6.87 -12.54 15.75
CA TYR A 6 -6.21 -12.10 16.99
C TYR A 6 -5.20 -13.14 17.53
N SER A 7 -5.48 -14.44 17.35
CA SER A 7 -4.58 -15.54 17.74
C SER A 7 -3.21 -15.44 17.05
N VAL A 8 -3.16 -15.09 15.76
CA VAL A 8 -1.90 -14.92 15.02
C VAL A 8 -1.13 -13.71 15.55
N LEU A 9 -1.83 -12.59 15.80
CA LEU A 9 -1.20 -11.39 16.36
C LEU A 9 -0.64 -11.65 17.77
N LYS A 10 -1.35 -12.44 18.58
CA LYS A 10 -0.85 -12.86 19.91
C LYS A 10 0.40 -13.74 19.80
N LYS A 11 0.43 -14.67 18.84
CA LYS A 11 1.60 -15.54 18.59
C LYS A 11 2.83 -14.75 18.10
N LEU A 12 2.64 -13.63 17.43
CA LEU A 12 3.74 -12.75 17.07
C LEU A 12 4.51 -12.20 18.28
N CYS A 13 3.88 -12.21 19.47
CA CYS A 13 4.47 -11.81 20.74
C CYS A 13 4.83 -13.02 21.64
N SER A 14 4.78 -14.24 21.12
CA SER A 14 5.13 -15.47 21.86
C SER A 14 6.60 -15.45 22.28
N THR A 15 6.90 -16.11 23.40
CA THR A 15 8.26 -16.42 23.82
C THR A 15 8.85 -17.59 23.02
N SER A 16 8.01 -18.41 22.40
CA SER A 16 8.44 -19.46 21.47
C SER A 16 8.85 -18.83 20.14
N VAL A 17 10.13 -18.94 19.78
CA VAL A 17 10.68 -18.47 18.52
C VAL A 17 9.98 -19.10 17.32
N GLU A 18 9.61 -20.39 17.43
CA GLU A 18 8.92 -21.09 16.35
C GLU A 18 7.51 -20.53 16.10
N GLU A 19 6.72 -20.30 17.16
CA GLU A 19 5.39 -19.71 17.00
C GLU A 19 5.45 -18.28 16.46
N MET A 20 6.40 -17.51 16.96
CA MET A 20 6.63 -16.14 16.53
C MET A 20 6.99 -16.08 15.03
N ASN A 21 7.92 -16.93 14.58
CA ASN A 21 8.33 -17.01 13.19
C ASN A 21 7.17 -17.46 12.28
N LYS A 22 6.37 -18.45 12.70
CA LYS A 22 5.17 -18.86 11.94
C LYS A 22 4.18 -17.71 11.79
N ALA A 23 3.91 -16.97 12.86
CA ALA A 23 3.01 -15.83 12.84
C ALA A 23 3.55 -14.69 11.95
N PHE A 24 4.85 -14.40 12.06
CA PHE A 24 5.51 -13.41 11.21
C PHE A 24 5.41 -13.77 9.73
N ASN A 25 5.75 -15.01 9.37
CA ASN A 25 5.69 -15.48 7.98
C ASN A 25 4.28 -15.40 7.39
N LEU A 26 3.25 -15.75 8.16
CA LEU A 26 1.86 -15.60 7.71
C LEU A 26 1.49 -14.15 7.41
N ILE A 27 1.93 -13.21 8.25
CA ILE A 27 1.69 -11.77 8.06
C ILE A 27 2.51 -11.27 6.88
N PHE A 28 3.78 -11.65 6.79
CA PHE A 28 4.68 -11.26 5.70
C PHE A 28 4.12 -11.72 4.35
N GLU A 29 3.82 -13.01 4.18
CA GLU A 29 3.27 -13.55 2.93
C GLU A 29 1.95 -12.88 2.53
N LYS A 30 1.13 -12.51 3.52
CA LYS A 30 -0.14 -11.83 3.23
C LYS A 30 0.03 -10.41 2.74
N TYR A 31 0.97 -9.66 3.29
CA TYR A 31 1.05 -8.21 3.09
C TYR A 31 2.26 -7.73 2.29
N ARG A 32 3.28 -8.58 2.02
CA ARG A 32 4.50 -8.17 1.32
C ARG A 32 4.23 -7.52 -0.04
N TYR A 33 3.35 -8.11 -0.83
CA TYR A 33 3.00 -7.54 -2.13
C TYR A 33 2.28 -6.20 -2.01
N LEU A 34 1.38 -6.08 -1.03
CA LEU A 34 0.66 -4.84 -0.79
C LEU A 34 1.62 -3.71 -0.38
N VAL A 35 2.57 -4.00 0.51
CA VAL A 35 3.63 -3.06 0.92
C VAL A 35 4.53 -2.72 -0.27
N TYR A 36 4.93 -3.74 -1.04
CA TYR A 36 5.73 -3.56 -2.24
C TYR A 36 5.07 -2.60 -3.25
N TYR A 37 3.79 -2.81 -3.57
CA TYR A 37 3.08 -1.94 -4.52
C TYR A 37 2.97 -0.49 -4.04
N VAL A 38 2.72 -0.26 -2.76
CA VAL A 38 2.71 1.10 -2.19
C VAL A 38 4.08 1.76 -2.37
N SER A 39 5.15 1.01 -2.13
CA SER A 39 6.52 1.52 -2.21
C SER A 39 6.94 1.74 -3.65
N PHE A 40 6.65 0.77 -4.52
CA PHE A 40 6.97 0.86 -5.95
C PHE A 40 6.21 1.98 -6.65
N ASP A 41 4.94 2.21 -6.30
CA ASP A 41 4.16 3.31 -6.88
C ASP A 41 4.79 4.69 -6.63
N ILE A 42 5.48 4.85 -5.51
CA ILE A 42 6.18 6.09 -5.13
C ILE A 42 7.59 6.15 -5.71
N LEU A 43 8.35 5.05 -5.61
CA LEU A 43 9.80 5.03 -5.89
C LEU A 43 10.11 4.71 -7.34
N LYS A 44 9.23 4.00 -8.03
CA LYS A 44 9.42 3.48 -9.40
C LYS A 44 10.74 2.69 -9.58
N SER A 45 11.24 2.09 -8.51
CA SER A 45 12.44 1.26 -8.45
C SER A 45 12.14 -0.01 -7.67
N GLU A 46 12.38 -1.16 -8.30
CA GLU A 46 12.13 -2.47 -7.67
C GLU A 46 13.00 -2.69 -6.45
N ASP A 47 14.29 -2.37 -6.54
CA ASP A 47 15.23 -2.63 -5.46
C ASP A 47 14.93 -1.75 -4.25
N GLU A 48 14.69 -0.46 -4.47
CA GLU A 48 14.26 0.45 -3.43
C GLU A 48 12.92 0.02 -2.80
N ALA A 49 11.97 -0.45 -3.62
CA ALA A 49 10.69 -0.93 -3.10
C ALA A 49 10.86 -2.21 -2.25
N LYS A 50 11.75 -3.14 -2.64
CA LYS A 50 12.09 -4.34 -1.84
C LYS A 50 12.72 -3.96 -0.51
N ASP A 51 13.61 -2.96 -0.50
CA ASP A 51 14.22 -2.46 0.73
C ASP A 51 13.19 -1.85 1.67
N ILE A 52 12.26 -1.06 1.14
CA ILE A 52 11.15 -0.51 1.94
C ILE A 52 10.25 -1.62 2.50
N VAL A 53 10.01 -2.71 1.75
CA VAL A 53 9.29 -3.88 2.29
C VAL A 53 10.00 -4.41 3.52
N ASN A 54 11.29 -4.70 3.41
CA ASN A 54 12.08 -5.24 4.51
C ASN A 54 12.09 -4.30 5.73
N GLU A 55 12.31 -3.00 5.52
CA GLU A 55 12.31 -2.00 6.58
C GLU A 55 10.93 -1.85 7.24
N THR A 56 9.85 -1.90 6.45
CA THR A 56 8.48 -1.82 6.96
C THR A 56 8.15 -3.00 7.89
N PHE A 57 8.53 -4.22 7.47
CA PHE A 57 8.30 -5.41 8.30
C PHE A 57 9.21 -5.48 9.52
N LEU A 58 10.43 -4.95 9.45
CA LEU A 58 11.29 -4.79 10.62
C LEU A 58 10.64 -3.85 11.65
N LYS A 59 10.16 -2.68 11.22
CA LYS A 59 9.44 -1.74 12.10
C LYS A 59 8.14 -2.34 12.66
N MET A 60 7.43 -3.13 11.87
CA MET A 60 6.27 -3.89 12.34
C MET A 60 6.67 -4.88 13.45
N TYR A 61 7.75 -5.61 13.26
CA TYR A 61 8.24 -6.57 14.25
C TYR A 61 8.66 -5.89 15.56
N GLU A 62 9.36 -4.76 15.49
CA GLU A 62 9.74 -3.97 16.68
C GLU A 62 8.51 -3.54 17.49
N ARG A 63 7.45 -3.16 16.80
CA ARG A 63 6.19 -2.70 17.39
C ARG A 63 5.11 -3.77 17.51
N ARG A 64 5.47 -5.04 17.41
CA ARG A 64 4.52 -6.17 17.34
C ARG A 64 3.51 -6.24 18.49
N ARG A 65 3.83 -5.68 19.66
CA ARG A 65 2.93 -5.62 20.81
C ARG A 65 1.78 -4.62 20.68
N ASP A 66 1.89 -3.69 19.73
CA ASP A 66 0.91 -2.63 19.54
C ASP A 66 -0.32 -3.10 18.73
N PHE A 67 -0.22 -4.27 18.08
CA PHE A 67 -1.24 -4.72 17.13
C PHE A 67 -2.27 -5.63 17.80
N MET A 68 -3.45 -5.05 18.09
CA MET A 68 -4.59 -5.76 18.67
C MET A 68 -5.60 -6.21 17.61
N SER A 69 -5.44 -5.81 16.36
CA SER A 69 -6.33 -6.17 15.24
C SER A 69 -5.61 -6.12 13.91
N GLU A 70 -6.09 -6.91 12.97
CA GLU A 70 -5.61 -6.91 11.58
C GLU A 70 -5.70 -5.53 10.93
N SER A 71 -6.77 -4.78 11.20
CA SER A 71 -6.95 -3.43 10.65
C SER A 71 -5.88 -2.47 11.13
N LYS A 72 -5.50 -2.50 12.42
CA LYS A 72 -4.39 -1.70 12.95
C LYS A 72 -3.05 -2.09 12.33
N LEU A 73 -2.78 -3.39 12.22
CA LEU A 73 -1.58 -3.91 11.58
C LEU A 73 -1.47 -3.46 10.12
N LYS A 74 -2.52 -3.67 9.34
CA LYS A 74 -2.58 -3.28 7.93
C LYS A 74 -2.37 -1.78 7.76
N TYR A 75 -3.08 -0.96 8.54
CA TYR A 75 -2.92 0.49 8.53
C TYR A 75 -1.47 0.89 8.82
N PHE A 76 -0.87 0.31 9.86
CA PHE A 76 0.53 0.56 10.20
C PHE A 76 1.48 0.25 9.04
N LEU A 77 1.37 -0.94 8.45
CA LEU A 77 2.21 -1.37 7.33
C LEU A 77 2.13 -0.37 6.16
N LEU A 78 0.91 0.03 5.76
CA LEU A 78 0.71 0.92 4.63
C LEU A 78 1.20 2.34 4.89
N VAL A 79 0.93 2.89 6.07
CA VAL A 79 1.41 4.23 6.45
C VAL A 79 2.92 4.25 6.57
N THR A 80 3.51 3.22 7.17
CA THR A 80 4.97 3.11 7.32
C THR A 80 5.64 3.00 5.95
N ALA A 81 5.17 2.11 5.09
CA ALA A 81 5.69 1.95 3.72
C ALA A 81 5.62 3.27 2.93
N LYS A 82 4.47 3.94 2.95
CA LYS A 82 4.30 5.24 2.29
C LYS A 82 5.30 6.28 2.80
N ASN A 83 5.42 6.43 4.12
CA ASN A 83 6.31 7.42 4.71
C ASN A 83 7.78 7.13 4.41
N LEU A 84 8.20 5.87 4.51
CA LEU A 84 9.55 5.44 4.16
C LEU A 84 9.85 5.70 2.68
N SER A 85 8.90 5.36 1.79
CA SER A 85 9.04 5.57 0.35
C SER A 85 9.17 7.05 0.00
N ILE A 86 8.35 7.93 0.60
CA ILE A 86 8.45 9.38 0.39
C ILE A 86 9.81 9.89 0.87
N ASN A 87 10.28 9.46 2.04
CA ASN A 87 11.58 9.87 2.57
C ASN A 87 12.72 9.40 1.66
N ARG A 88 12.67 8.15 1.18
CA ARG A 88 13.65 7.59 0.25
C ARG A 88 13.65 8.32 -1.09
N TYR A 89 12.48 8.61 -1.65
CA TYR A 89 12.33 9.42 -2.86
C TYR A 89 12.99 10.80 -2.72
N ASN A 90 12.73 11.49 -1.61
CA ASN A 90 13.34 12.79 -1.35
C ASN A 90 14.87 12.72 -1.20
N GLN A 91 15.40 11.66 -0.57
CA GLN A 91 16.83 11.42 -0.48
C GLN A 91 17.46 11.23 -1.85
N ILE A 92 16.88 10.35 -2.69
CA ILE A 92 17.35 10.09 -4.04
C ILE A 92 17.32 11.38 -4.87
N LYS A 93 16.21 12.12 -4.83
CA LYS A 93 16.06 13.39 -5.55
C LYS A 93 17.11 14.42 -5.12
N ASN A 94 17.39 14.52 -3.83
CA ASN A 94 18.40 15.44 -3.32
C ASN A 94 19.82 15.02 -3.72
N HIS A 95 20.11 13.71 -3.79
CA HIS A 95 21.39 13.21 -4.29
C HIS A 95 21.56 13.44 -5.80
N LEU A 96 20.47 13.28 -6.58
CA LEU A 96 20.49 13.52 -8.03
C LEU A 96 20.64 15.01 -8.40
N ALA A 97 20.19 15.92 -7.52
CA ALA A 97 20.43 17.36 -7.71
C ALA A 97 21.92 17.75 -7.61
N TYR A 98 22.79 16.84 -7.19
CA TYR A 98 24.24 16.98 -7.15
C TYR A 98 24.99 16.19 -8.24
N SER A 99 24.29 15.41 -9.06
CA SER A 99 24.89 14.67 -10.18
C SER A 99 23.95 14.74 -11.38
N ASP A 100 24.30 15.56 -12.35
CA ASP A 100 23.74 15.47 -13.70
C ASP A 100 24.07 14.10 -14.31
N ASP A 101 23.09 13.55 -15.02
CA ASP A 101 23.11 12.28 -15.77
C ASP A 101 22.79 10.99 -14.98
N ILE A 102 21.51 10.61 -14.99
CA ILE A 102 21.10 9.22 -15.26
C ILE A 102 19.66 9.25 -15.81
N ASP A 103 19.56 9.00 -17.12
CA ASP A 103 18.32 8.71 -17.84
C ASP A 103 17.94 7.24 -17.56
N GLY A 104 17.18 7.01 -16.50
CA GLY A 104 16.68 5.70 -16.11
C GLY A 104 15.35 5.40 -16.78
N LYS A 105 15.37 4.81 -17.96
CA LYS A 105 14.19 4.15 -18.53
C LYS A 105 13.88 2.91 -17.70
N TYR A 106 12.72 2.91 -17.04
CA TYR A 106 12.22 1.76 -16.31
C TYR A 106 11.11 1.08 -17.11
N ASP A 107 11.23 -0.25 -17.27
CA ASP A 107 10.23 -1.12 -17.87
C ASP A 107 9.00 -1.21 -16.96
N GLU A 108 7.93 -0.57 -17.37
CA GLU A 108 6.63 -0.46 -16.67
C GLU A 108 5.68 -1.61 -17.03
N GLU A 109 6.09 -2.85 -16.98
CA GLU A 109 5.17 -3.95 -17.29
C GLU A 109 4.72 -4.72 -16.05
N SER A 110 3.52 -4.46 -15.54
CA SER A 110 2.46 -5.46 -15.34
C SER A 110 1.23 -5.06 -14.52
N VAL A 111 1.25 -4.17 -13.56
CA VAL A 111 0.01 -3.75 -12.83
C VAL A 111 -0.24 -2.25 -13.03
N SER A 112 0.83 -1.50 -13.20
CA SER A 112 0.83 -0.08 -13.54
C SER A 112 0.03 0.21 -14.82
N ILE A 113 0.15 -0.63 -15.86
CA ILE A 113 -0.52 -0.44 -17.16
C ILE A 113 -2.05 -0.43 -17.04
N TYR A 114 -2.62 -1.30 -16.20
CA TYR A 114 -4.09 -1.31 -16.00
C TYR A 114 -4.55 -0.14 -15.14
N LEU A 115 -3.76 0.25 -14.15
CA LEU A 115 -4.08 1.39 -13.28
C LEU A 115 -3.90 2.73 -14.02
N GLU A 116 -2.92 2.84 -14.92
CA GLU A 116 -2.76 4.04 -15.75
C GLU A 116 -3.93 4.26 -16.71
N LYS A 117 -4.45 3.19 -17.31
CA LYS A 117 -5.67 3.27 -18.13
C LYS A 117 -6.89 3.76 -17.34
N PHE A 118 -6.92 3.58 -16.04
CA PHE A 118 -7.99 4.12 -15.20
C PHE A 118 -7.88 5.63 -15.02
N LYS A 119 -6.67 6.20 -15.11
CA LYS A 119 -6.46 7.65 -15.04
C LYS A 119 -7.07 8.38 -16.25
N ASP A 120 -7.19 7.71 -17.39
CA ASP A 120 -7.80 8.28 -18.60
C ASP A 120 -9.34 8.39 -18.48
N VAL A 121 -9.93 7.60 -17.59
CA VAL A 121 -11.39 7.47 -17.42
C VAL A 121 -11.89 8.14 -16.14
N LEU A 122 -11.08 8.13 -15.10
CA LEU A 122 -11.44 8.62 -13.76
C LEU A 122 -10.85 10.00 -13.50
N ASP A 123 -11.59 10.82 -12.73
CA ASP A 123 -10.97 11.99 -12.15
C ASP A 123 -9.96 11.59 -11.03
N GLU A 124 -9.11 12.55 -10.65
CA GLU A 124 -8.02 12.32 -9.70
C GLU A 124 -8.49 11.75 -8.35
N GLU A 125 -9.62 12.23 -7.84
CA GLU A 125 -10.16 11.76 -6.56
C GLU A 125 -10.85 10.40 -6.68
N GLU A 126 -11.57 10.16 -7.77
CA GLU A 126 -12.17 8.84 -8.07
C GLU A 126 -11.09 7.78 -8.19
N TYR A 127 -10.02 8.07 -8.96
CA TYR A 127 -8.86 7.19 -9.09
C TYR A 127 -8.20 6.93 -7.74
N LYS A 128 -7.88 8.00 -7.00
CA LYS A 128 -7.27 7.93 -5.68
C LYS A 128 -8.07 7.07 -4.72
N PHE A 129 -9.38 7.29 -4.62
CA PHE A 129 -10.22 6.54 -3.67
C PHE A 129 -10.42 5.09 -4.10
N LEU A 130 -10.47 4.84 -5.41
CA LEU A 130 -10.53 3.50 -5.95
C LEU A 130 -9.26 2.72 -5.61
N VAL A 131 -8.10 3.28 -5.86
CA VAL A 131 -6.80 2.68 -5.54
C VAL A 131 -6.65 2.45 -4.03
N LEU A 132 -6.97 3.46 -3.21
CA LEU A 132 -6.91 3.34 -1.75
C LEU A 132 -7.82 2.23 -1.22
N HIS A 133 -8.99 2.06 -1.80
CA HIS A 133 -9.95 1.03 -1.35
C HIS A 133 -9.62 -0.36 -1.91
N LEU A 134 -9.46 -0.50 -3.24
CA LEU A 134 -9.28 -1.81 -3.89
C LEU A 134 -7.87 -2.37 -3.71
N ILE A 135 -6.87 -1.53 -3.88
CA ILE A 135 -5.47 -1.98 -3.85
C ILE A 135 -4.95 -1.96 -2.41
N TYR A 136 -5.11 -0.84 -1.74
CA TYR A 136 -4.58 -0.66 -0.38
C TYR A 136 -5.54 -1.13 0.71
N GLY A 137 -6.80 -1.42 0.35
CA GLY A 137 -7.82 -1.99 1.23
C GLY A 137 -8.21 -1.10 2.40
N PHE A 138 -8.03 0.22 2.26
CA PHE A 138 -8.58 1.16 3.22
C PHE A 138 -10.11 1.14 3.21
N THR A 139 -10.71 1.24 4.37
CA THR A 139 -12.16 1.46 4.47
C THR A 139 -12.51 2.89 4.03
N PHE A 140 -13.73 3.10 3.56
CA PHE A 140 -14.20 4.46 3.23
C PHE A 140 -14.10 5.43 4.41
N ARG A 141 -14.23 4.95 5.64
CA ARG A 141 -14.07 5.75 6.85
C ARG A 141 -12.63 6.23 7.05
N GLU A 142 -11.65 5.37 6.80
CA GLU A 142 -10.23 5.72 6.90
C GLU A 142 -9.84 6.71 5.81
N ILE A 143 -10.30 6.48 4.56
CA ILE A 143 -10.08 7.38 3.43
C ILE A 143 -10.70 8.76 3.72
N ALA A 144 -11.93 8.79 4.23
CA ALA A 144 -12.65 10.01 4.57
C ALA A 144 -11.89 10.83 5.62
N LYS A 145 -11.45 10.16 6.70
CA LYS A 145 -10.68 10.81 7.77
C LYS A 145 -9.36 11.40 7.25
N ALA A 146 -8.65 10.65 6.40
CA ALA A 146 -7.35 11.10 5.86
C ALA A 146 -7.47 12.26 4.86
N ASN A 147 -8.65 12.47 4.26
CA ASN A 147 -8.89 13.51 3.25
C ASN A 147 -9.83 14.63 3.73
N ASN A 148 -10.17 14.67 5.02
CA ASN A 148 -11.13 15.63 5.61
C ASN A 148 -12.51 15.61 4.92
N LEU A 149 -12.99 14.42 4.54
CA LEU A 149 -14.27 14.18 3.89
C LEU A 149 -15.19 13.35 4.79
N THR A 150 -16.46 13.30 4.41
CA THR A 150 -17.40 12.34 5.02
C THR A 150 -17.29 10.97 4.33
N THR A 151 -17.64 9.92 5.05
CA THR A 151 -17.68 8.54 4.49
C THR A 151 -18.61 8.45 3.28
N SER A 152 -19.72 9.19 3.30
CA SER A 152 -20.68 9.26 2.20
C SER A 152 -20.07 9.89 0.94
N GLN A 153 -19.30 10.96 1.09
CA GLN A 153 -18.60 11.60 -0.03
C GLN A 153 -17.59 10.66 -0.69
N VAL A 154 -16.80 9.95 0.10
CA VAL A 154 -15.84 8.97 -0.41
C VAL A 154 -16.55 7.82 -1.12
N SER A 155 -17.59 7.25 -0.49
CA SER A 155 -18.39 6.18 -1.08
C SER A 155 -19.02 6.60 -2.42
N SER A 156 -19.60 7.81 -2.47
CA SER A 156 -20.24 8.33 -3.69
C SER A 156 -19.22 8.51 -4.83
N LYS A 157 -18.03 9.02 -4.54
CA LYS A 157 -16.95 9.18 -5.53
C LYS A 157 -16.44 7.81 -6.00
N TYR A 158 -16.23 6.86 -5.09
CA TYR A 158 -15.87 5.50 -5.42
C TYR A 158 -16.89 4.84 -6.35
N GLN A 159 -18.19 4.92 -6.03
CA GLN A 159 -19.26 4.34 -6.83
C GLN A 159 -19.35 4.98 -8.23
N ARG A 160 -19.14 6.28 -8.34
CA ARG A 160 -19.05 6.97 -9.65
C ARG A 160 -17.88 6.45 -10.47
N GLY A 161 -16.70 6.31 -9.85
CA GLY A 161 -15.52 5.76 -10.52
C GLY A 161 -15.77 4.33 -11.03
N ILE A 162 -16.33 3.46 -10.20
CA ILE A 162 -16.70 2.09 -10.61
C ILE A 162 -17.71 2.10 -11.77
N LYS A 163 -18.69 2.99 -11.75
CA LYS A 163 -19.67 3.13 -12.84
C LYS A 163 -18.98 3.57 -14.14
N LYS A 164 -18.15 4.59 -14.10
CA LYS A 164 -17.39 5.05 -15.29
C LYS A 164 -16.53 3.94 -15.90
N LEU A 165 -15.83 3.17 -15.06
CA LEU A 165 -15.02 2.04 -15.53
C LEU A 165 -15.88 0.95 -16.14
N ARG A 166 -17.04 0.64 -15.53
CA ARG A 166 -17.97 -0.34 -16.09
C ARG A 166 -18.53 0.12 -17.44
N ASP A 167 -18.92 1.38 -17.55
CA ASP A 167 -19.46 1.95 -18.80
C ASP A 167 -18.38 1.96 -19.89
N TYR A 168 -17.13 2.23 -19.53
CA TYR A 168 -16.01 2.28 -20.48
C TYR A 168 -15.55 0.88 -20.94
N TYR A 169 -15.43 -0.09 -20.01
CA TYR A 169 -14.93 -1.44 -20.29
C TYR A 169 -16.04 -2.48 -20.48
N GLY A 170 -17.24 -2.25 -20.01
CA GLY A 170 -18.37 -3.19 -20.06
C GLY A 170 -19.27 -3.04 -21.28
N GLY A 171 -19.00 -2.09 -22.18
CA GLY A 171 -19.73 -1.85 -23.41
C GLY A 171 -19.19 -2.59 -24.64
N LYS A 172 -18.45 -3.70 -24.43
CA LYS A 172 -17.99 -4.60 -25.51
C LYS A 172 -18.58 -5.96 -25.36
#